data_676fb98332100f3839a70ab3e35696d3
#
_entry.id   676fb98332100f3839a70ab3e35696d3
#
_cell.length_a   1.000
_cell.length_b   1.000
_cell.length_c   1.000
_cell.angle_alpha   90.00
_cell.angle_beta   90.00
_cell.angle_gamma   90.00
#
_symmetry.space_group_name_H-M   'P 1'
#
loop_
_entity.id
_entity.type
_entity.pdbx_description
1 polymer ?
#
loop_
_entity_poly.entity_id
_entity_poly.type
_entity_poly.pdbx_seq_one_letter_code
_entity_poly.pdbx_strand_id
1 'polypeptide(L)'
;MKINQIYFGILSIINILLINLKKIFQKILKKKVIVFFHPKGDLKNISEYYINPLFKSKYKNHKIFILENSSISFLSLKIIKETFLRYLFGVDVFFNNYLCDTFPKNCKKIFIHHDIYDTPLANKKVYKDLKNRLIKYDFILLPSIKSKTLFDELDIDYTKENIKFEFIGYYKLDLFKNKRNSKKKISNKIVIAPTNLLSFPDMSLYKDIYKIIDSILKYSNFKVILRPHPANFKSSKVKLIANKYKKNERFFLDTSKNYFKIYNNSCCLISDLSGTAYTYSLLTEKLVVFYSNYEKKLRALNYHKLNYFKDREKIGYVVSNLKYLIKILN
;
A
#
# COMPACT_ATOMS: atom_id res chain seq x y z
N MET A 1 10.70 20.28 -17.21
CA MET A 1 11.06 19.10 -16.41
C MET A 1 12.41 19.25 -15.68
N LYS A 2 13.49 19.72 -16.30
CA LYS A 2 14.82 19.87 -15.66
C LYS A 2 14.85 20.89 -14.51
N ILE A 3 14.20 22.04 -14.62
CA ILE A 3 14.18 23.10 -13.58
C ILE A 3 13.56 22.57 -12.26
N ASN A 4 12.47 21.84 -12.33
CA ASN A 4 11.86 21.22 -11.14
C ASN A 4 12.78 20.21 -10.45
N GLN A 5 13.60 19.47 -11.21
CA GLN A 5 14.54 18.50 -10.61
C GLN A 5 15.69 19.19 -9.86
N ILE A 6 16.20 20.31 -10.39
CA ILE A 6 17.25 21.12 -9.75
C ILE A 6 16.69 21.73 -8.47
N TYR A 7 15.51 22.34 -8.52
CA TYR A 7 14.85 22.92 -7.36
C TYR A 7 14.67 21.91 -6.22
N PHE A 8 14.21 20.69 -6.54
CA PHE A 8 14.07 19.64 -5.53
C PHE A 8 15.39 19.12 -4.99
N GLY A 9 16.45 19.16 -5.79
CA GLY A 9 17.81 18.88 -5.33
C GLY A 9 18.22 19.87 -4.25
N ILE A 10 18.11 21.16 -4.54
CA ILE A 10 18.46 22.26 -3.62
C ILE A 10 17.61 22.18 -2.33
N LEU A 11 16.29 22.03 -2.45
CA LEU A 11 15.42 21.93 -1.29
C LEU A 11 15.77 20.71 -0.43
N SER A 12 16.12 19.58 -1.03
CA SER A 12 16.55 18.39 -0.31
C SER A 12 17.84 18.63 0.47
N ILE A 13 18.81 19.36 -0.11
CA ILE A 13 20.06 19.73 0.56
C ILE A 13 19.77 20.62 1.77
N ILE A 14 18.99 21.67 1.60
CA ILE A 14 18.61 22.59 2.69
C ILE A 14 17.91 21.81 3.82
N ASN A 15 16.95 20.98 3.49
CA ASN A 15 16.24 20.17 4.47
C ASN A 15 17.17 19.21 5.23
N ILE A 16 18.12 18.58 4.54
CA ILE A 16 19.14 17.72 5.16
C ILE A 16 20.00 18.50 6.14
N LEU A 17 20.49 19.68 5.75
CA LEU A 17 21.30 20.52 6.63
C LEU A 17 20.53 20.89 7.90
N LEU A 18 19.29 21.36 7.76
CA LEU A 18 18.45 21.73 8.89
C LEU A 18 18.09 20.54 9.81
N ILE A 19 17.82 19.36 9.21
CA ILE A 19 17.55 18.13 9.98
C ILE A 19 18.83 17.68 10.69
N ASN A 20 19.97 17.73 10.03
CA ASN A 20 21.25 17.35 10.66
C ASN A 20 21.63 18.27 11.82
N LEU A 21 21.43 19.57 11.70
CA LEU A 21 21.63 20.52 12.79
C LEU A 21 20.70 20.18 13.99
N LYS A 22 19.41 19.96 13.74
CA LYS A 22 18.47 19.54 14.80
C LYS A 22 18.87 18.22 15.44
N LYS A 23 19.43 17.25 14.69
CA LYS A 23 19.86 15.96 15.23
C LYS A 23 21.12 16.08 16.10
N ILE A 24 22.06 16.92 15.73
CA ILE A 24 23.24 17.22 16.57
C ILE A 24 22.77 17.68 17.94
N PHE A 25 21.85 18.64 17.99
CA PHE A 25 21.26 19.10 19.25
C PHE A 25 20.58 17.99 20.05
N GLN A 26 19.82 17.08 19.38
CA GLN A 26 19.18 15.95 20.04
C GLN A 26 20.20 14.91 20.57
N LYS A 27 21.30 14.71 19.87
CA LYS A 27 22.42 13.85 20.33
C LYS A 27 23.10 14.40 21.58
N ILE A 28 23.29 15.71 21.65
CA ILE A 28 23.79 16.39 22.86
C ILE A 28 22.85 16.09 24.05
N LEU A 29 21.53 16.03 23.81
CA LEU A 29 20.53 15.67 24.81
C LEU A 29 20.40 14.14 25.04
N LYS A 30 21.33 13.32 24.51
CA LYS A 30 21.32 11.84 24.58
C LYS A 30 20.01 11.18 24.12
N LYS A 31 19.28 11.82 23.19
CA LYS A 31 18.03 11.28 22.61
C LYS A 31 18.33 10.47 21.37
N LYS A 32 17.72 9.28 21.26
CA LYS A 32 17.75 8.52 20.01
C LYS A 32 16.94 9.23 18.93
N VAL A 33 17.44 9.16 17.69
CA VAL A 33 16.83 9.75 16.50
C VAL A 33 16.22 8.66 15.64
N ILE A 34 14.91 8.72 15.50
CA ILE A 34 14.12 7.80 14.67
C ILE A 34 13.60 8.54 13.45
N VAL A 35 13.78 7.98 12.28
CA VAL A 35 13.30 8.54 11.01
C VAL A 35 12.29 7.60 10.37
N PHE A 36 11.09 8.11 10.07
CA PHE A 36 10.11 7.46 9.19
C PHE A 36 10.14 8.12 7.83
N PHE A 37 10.34 7.32 6.77
CA PHE A 37 10.41 7.79 5.41
C PHE A 37 9.37 7.10 4.54
N HIS A 38 8.52 7.88 3.86
CA HIS A 38 7.32 7.40 3.19
C HIS A 38 7.13 8.01 1.81
N PRO A 39 6.42 7.31 0.89
CA PRO A 39 5.93 7.91 -0.34
C PRO A 39 4.91 9.01 -0.02
N LYS A 40 4.75 9.95 -0.94
CA LYS A 40 3.76 11.03 -0.82
C LYS A 40 2.35 10.47 -0.64
N GLY A 41 1.67 10.97 0.37
CA GLY A 41 0.26 10.64 0.65
C GLY A 41 0.03 9.63 1.76
N ASP A 42 1.04 8.81 2.12
CA ASP A 42 0.91 7.81 3.19
C ASP A 42 1.19 8.36 4.58
N LEU A 43 1.77 9.57 4.66
CA LEU A 43 2.20 10.20 5.91
C LEU A 43 1.11 10.27 6.98
N LYS A 44 -0.14 10.57 6.58
CA LYS A 44 -1.21 10.72 7.56
C LYS A 44 -1.54 9.41 8.25
N ASN A 45 -1.67 8.33 7.49
CA ASN A 45 -2.03 7.03 8.03
C ASN A 45 -0.90 6.45 8.91
N ILE A 46 0.34 6.60 8.45
CA ILE A 46 1.52 6.09 9.16
C ILE A 46 1.84 6.93 10.37
N SER A 47 1.73 8.27 10.26
CA SER A 47 1.96 9.15 11.40
C SER A 47 0.89 9.00 12.49
N GLU A 48 -0.37 8.77 12.14
CA GLU A 48 -1.44 8.48 13.09
C GLU A 48 -1.18 7.17 13.83
N TYR A 49 -0.62 6.16 13.16
CA TYR A 49 -0.33 4.87 13.78
C TYR A 49 0.95 4.88 14.62
N TYR A 50 2.07 5.29 14.04
CA TYR A 50 3.39 5.22 14.73
C TYR A 50 3.64 6.37 15.69
N ILE A 51 2.92 7.48 15.55
CA ILE A 51 2.97 8.62 16.48
C ILE A 51 1.72 8.63 17.38
N ASN A 52 0.94 7.58 17.35
CA ASN A 52 -0.16 7.33 18.27
C ASN A 52 0.29 7.60 19.72
N PRO A 53 -0.59 8.09 20.61
CA PRO A 53 -0.28 8.39 22.02
C PRO A 53 0.46 7.29 22.77
N LEU A 54 0.16 6.01 22.48
CA LEU A 54 0.88 4.87 23.07
C LEU A 54 2.35 4.81 22.64
N PHE A 55 2.64 5.04 21.35
CA PHE A 55 4.00 5.09 20.84
C PHE A 55 4.74 6.32 21.41
N LYS A 56 4.08 7.48 21.43
CA LYS A 56 4.63 8.70 22.05
C LYS A 56 4.92 8.54 23.54
N SER A 57 4.05 7.88 24.30
CA SER A 57 4.25 7.67 25.74
C SER A 57 5.43 6.75 26.01
N LYS A 58 5.59 5.67 25.25
CA LYS A 58 6.68 4.70 25.39
C LYS A 58 8.03 5.27 24.95
N TYR A 59 8.04 6.21 23.99
CA TYR A 59 9.25 6.77 23.39
C TYR A 59 9.41 8.28 23.63
N LYS A 60 8.91 8.80 24.77
CA LYS A 60 9.01 10.22 25.17
C LYS A 60 10.42 10.81 25.04
N ASN A 61 11.43 9.97 25.28
CA ASN A 61 12.84 10.37 25.25
C ASN A 61 13.48 10.25 23.86
N HIS A 62 12.68 10.00 22.80
CA HIS A 62 13.20 9.83 21.44
C HIS A 62 12.72 10.97 20.56
N LYS A 63 13.55 11.37 19.59
CA LYS A 63 13.15 12.33 18.56
C LYS A 63 12.74 11.62 17.30
N ILE A 64 11.50 11.85 16.88
CA ILE A 64 10.92 11.25 15.69
C ILE A 64 10.85 12.29 14.58
N PHE A 65 11.43 11.97 13.43
CA PHE A 65 11.31 12.73 12.18
C PHE A 65 10.48 11.93 11.19
N ILE A 66 9.50 12.59 10.57
CA ILE A 66 8.69 12.01 9.50
C ILE A 66 9.06 12.72 8.22
N LEU A 67 9.59 11.98 7.26
CA LEU A 67 10.06 12.49 5.97
C LEU A 67 9.24 11.89 4.84
N GLU A 68 8.99 12.68 3.82
CA GLU A 68 8.22 12.31 2.64
C GLU A 68 9.08 12.30 1.39
N ASN A 69 9.05 11.20 0.63
CA ASN A 69 9.63 11.15 -0.70
C ASN A 69 8.65 11.77 -1.70
N SER A 70 8.80 13.05 -1.96
CA SER A 70 7.92 13.78 -2.87
C SER A 70 8.69 14.69 -3.81
N SER A 71 8.16 14.82 -5.00
CA SER A 71 8.65 15.74 -6.03
C SER A 71 7.86 17.06 -6.09
N ILE A 72 6.84 17.25 -5.25
CA ILE A 72 5.91 18.38 -5.37
C ILE A 72 5.44 18.83 -4.00
N SER A 73 6.08 19.81 -3.37
CA SER A 73 5.43 20.84 -2.55
C SER A 73 6.43 21.92 -2.14
N PHE A 74 5.96 23.14 -2.06
CA PHE A 74 6.72 24.30 -1.64
C PHE A 74 6.99 24.25 -0.12
N LEU A 75 8.25 24.53 0.27
CA LEU A 75 8.63 24.91 1.64
C LEU A 75 8.32 23.94 2.80
N SER A 76 8.30 22.63 2.60
CA SER A 76 8.18 21.70 3.73
C SER A 76 9.53 21.07 4.10
N LEU A 77 9.98 21.24 5.33
CA LEU A 77 11.17 20.56 5.92
C LEU A 77 11.04 19.03 5.98
N LYS A 78 9.92 18.48 5.52
CA LYS A 78 9.63 17.04 5.54
C LYS A 78 9.96 16.34 4.23
N ILE A 79 10.30 17.08 3.17
CA ILE A 79 10.50 16.53 1.83
C ILE A 79 11.98 16.31 1.56
N ILE A 80 12.32 15.05 1.26
CA ILE A 80 13.68 14.68 0.86
C ILE A 80 13.55 13.64 -0.26
N LYS A 81 14.33 13.78 -1.33
CA LYS A 81 14.46 12.69 -2.31
C LYS A 81 15.24 11.52 -1.68
N GLU A 82 14.84 10.30 -2.00
CA GLU A 82 15.48 9.09 -1.50
C GLU A 82 17.00 9.08 -1.68
N THR A 83 17.48 9.53 -2.85
CA THR A 83 18.92 9.59 -3.17
C THR A 83 19.75 10.45 -2.21
N PHE A 84 19.11 11.36 -1.49
CA PHE A 84 19.76 12.23 -0.51
C PHE A 84 19.76 11.66 0.92
N LEU A 85 19.09 10.55 1.17
CA LEU A 85 19.06 9.92 2.51
C LEU A 85 20.48 9.57 3.01
N ARG A 86 21.41 9.27 2.11
CA ARG A 86 22.83 8.99 2.43
C ARG A 86 23.55 10.13 3.16
N TYR A 87 23.04 11.35 3.04
CA TYR A 87 23.59 12.54 3.70
C TYR A 87 22.94 12.84 5.05
N LEU A 88 21.97 12.05 5.48
CA LEU A 88 21.45 12.09 6.84
C LEU A 88 22.38 11.31 7.76
N PHE A 89 23.00 11.97 8.71
CA PHE A 89 23.85 11.33 9.73
C PHE A 89 23.19 11.39 11.11
N GLY A 90 23.69 10.54 12.05
CA GLY A 90 23.18 10.50 13.41
C GLY A 90 21.73 9.98 13.54
N VAL A 91 21.27 9.20 12.58
CA VAL A 91 20.02 8.44 12.65
C VAL A 91 20.33 7.12 13.38
N ASP A 92 19.56 6.78 14.41
CA ASP A 92 19.71 5.51 15.11
C ASP A 92 18.84 4.43 14.46
N VAL A 93 17.62 4.80 14.05
CA VAL A 93 16.65 3.87 13.44
C VAL A 93 15.96 4.53 12.25
N PHE A 94 15.91 3.84 11.14
CA PHE A 94 15.24 4.25 9.92
C PHE A 94 14.13 3.27 9.55
N PHE A 95 12.90 3.77 9.47
CA PHE A 95 11.72 3.01 9.09
C PHE A 95 11.19 3.47 7.74
N ASN A 96 10.75 2.52 6.91
CA ASN A 96 9.95 2.81 5.73
C ASN A 96 8.95 1.68 5.43
N ASN A 97 7.95 1.98 4.60
CA ASN A 97 6.90 1.04 4.19
C ASN A 97 6.93 0.74 2.69
N TYR A 98 7.97 1.16 2.00
CA TYR A 98 8.32 0.75 0.64
C TYR A 98 9.83 0.54 0.55
N LEU A 99 10.27 -0.28 -0.39
CA LEU A 99 11.67 -0.66 -0.47
C LEU A 99 12.51 0.47 -1.07
N CYS A 100 13.48 0.93 -0.29
CA CYS A 100 14.47 1.93 -0.68
C CYS A 100 15.78 1.31 -1.15
N ASP A 101 16.51 2.04 -1.98
CA ASP A 101 17.88 1.72 -2.38
C ASP A 101 18.91 2.48 -1.56
N THR A 102 18.53 3.63 -1.02
CA THR A 102 19.43 4.56 -0.33
C THR A 102 18.97 4.78 1.10
N PHE A 103 19.92 4.79 2.03
CA PHE A 103 19.69 4.89 3.47
C PHE A 103 20.64 5.89 4.14
N PRO A 104 20.28 6.40 5.32
CA PRO A 104 21.25 7.04 6.20
C PRO A 104 22.36 6.06 6.61
N LYS A 105 23.57 6.58 6.82
CA LYS A 105 24.69 5.74 7.26
C LYS A 105 24.54 5.33 8.74
N ASN A 106 25.04 4.15 9.08
CA ASN A 106 25.17 3.65 10.46
C ASN A 106 23.86 3.68 11.26
N CYS A 107 22.73 3.32 10.65
CA CYS A 107 21.43 3.19 11.31
C CYS A 107 20.87 1.78 11.18
N LYS A 108 19.99 1.40 12.11
CA LYS A 108 19.14 0.21 11.94
C LYS A 108 18.06 0.50 10.91
N LYS A 109 17.93 -0.37 9.91
CA LYS A 109 17.01 -0.21 8.77
C LYS A 109 15.87 -1.21 8.92
N ILE A 110 14.65 -0.69 9.00
CA ILE A 110 13.45 -1.48 9.28
C ILE A 110 12.44 -1.25 8.17
N PHE A 111 12.11 -2.34 7.45
CA PHE A 111 11.02 -2.34 6.48
C PHE A 111 9.73 -2.78 7.17
N ILE A 112 8.66 -2.00 6.97
CA ILE A 112 7.32 -2.33 7.47
C ILE A 112 6.45 -2.68 6.28
N HIS A 113 6.01 -3.93 6.20
CA HIS A 113 5.12 -4.35 5.15
C HIS A 113 3.74 -3.71 5.31
N HIS A 114 3.21 -3.11 4.24
CA HIS A 114 2.03 -2.25 4.34
C HIS A 114 0.69 -2.95 4.12
N ASP A 115 0.69 -4.21 3.67
CA ASP A 115 -0.51 -5.03 3.45
C ASP A 115 -0.43 -6.39 4.15
N ILE A 116 -1.57 -7.06 4.32
CA ILE A 116 -1.62 -8.44 4.87
C ILE A 116 -0.88 -9.39 3.94
N TYR A 117 -1.21 -9.34 2.66
CA TYR A 117 -0.51 -10.02 1.59
C TYR A 117 -0.17 -9.00 0.51
N ASP A 118 1.06 -9.00 0.07
CA ASP A 118 1.46 -8.18 -1.06
C ASP A 118 0.98 -8.80 -2.38
N THR A 119 0.83 -7.97 -3.39
CA THR A 119 0.55 -8.41 -4.74
C THR A 119 1.70 -9.28 -5.22
N PRO A 120 1.44 -10.50 -5.71
CA PRO A 120 2.49 -11.39 -6.16
C PRO A 120 3.24 -10.79 -7.35
N LEU A 121 4.53 -11.09 -7.42
CA LEU A 121 5.42 -10.53 -8.42
C LEU A 121 5.33 -11.32 -9.74
N ALA A 122 5.06 -10.61 -10.85
CA ALA A 122 4.75 -11.24 -12.13
C ALA A 122 5.96 -11.70 -12.94
N ASN A 123 7.18 -11.24 -12.61
CA ASN A 123 8.35 -11.59 -13.42
C ASN A 123 9.67 -11.61 -12.63
N LYS A 124 10.64 -12.39 -13.13
CA LYS A 124 11.96 -12.59 -12.51
C LYS A 124 12.76 -11.28 -12.34
N LYS A 125 12.57 -10.29 -13.19
CA LYS A 125 13.27 -8.99 -13.07
C LYS A 125 12.85 -8.25 -11.81
N VAL A 126 11.56 -8.26 -11.50
CA VAL A 126 11.02 -7.66 -10.27
C VAL A 126 11.52 -8.40 -9.04
N TYR A 127 11.61 -9.74 -9.09
CA TYR A 127 12.19 -10.55 -8.01
C TYR A 127 13.65 -10.16 -7.73
N LYS A 128 14.49 -10.02 -8.76
CA LYS A 128 15.89 -9.62 -8.60
C LYS A 128 16.02 -8.25 -7.95
N ASP A 129 15.22 -7.27 -8.39
CA ASP A 129 15.22 -5.92 -7.83
C ASP A 129 14.76 -5.93 -6.36
N LEU A 130 13.70 -6.66 -6.05
CA LEU A 130 13.19 -6.85 -4.70
C LEU A 130 14.24 -7.49 -3.78
N LYS A 131 14.88 -8.56 -4.21
CA LYS A 131 15.98 -9.22 -3.48
C LYS A 131 17.10 -8.24 -3.15
N ASN A 132 17.60 -7.52 -4.16
CA ASN A 132 18.70 -6.55 -4.00
C ASN A 132 18.38 -5.42 -3.01
N ARG A 133 17.11 -5.06 -2.87
CA ARG A 133 16.68 -4.04 -1.91
C ARG A 133 16.47 -4.61 -0.52
N LEU A 134 15.87 -5.80 -0.41
CA LEU A 134 15.56 -6.44 0.87
C LEU A 134 16.81 -6.78 1.68
N ILE A 135 17.89 -7.25 1.03
CA ILE A 135 19.15 -7.58 1.71
C ILE A 135 19.83 -6.37 2.38
N LYS A 136 19.36 -5.16 2.11
CA LYS A 136 19.87 -3.94 2.75
C LYS A 136 19.24 -3.65 4.11
N TYR A 137 18.20 -4.40 4.52
CA TYR A 137 17.48 -4.17 5.77
C TYR A 137 17.97 -5.09 6.88
N ASP A 138 17.90 -4.60 8.12
CA ASP A 138 18.18 -5.39 9.32
C ASP A 138 16.92 -6.13 9.82
N PHE A 139 15.74 -5.51 9.64
CA PHE A 139 14.46 -6.04 10.09
C PHE A 139 13.38 -5.88 9.02
N ILE A 140 12.52 -6.91 8.92
CA ILE A 140 11.30 -6.90 8.10
C ILE A 140 10.12 -7.16 9.04
N LEU A 141 9.27 -6.15 9.20
CA LEU A 141 8.07 -6.24 10.05
C LEU A 141 6.88 -6.64 9.18
N LEU A 142 6.29 -7.78 9.50
CA LEU A 142 5.16 -8.36 8.76
C LEU A 142 3.89 -8.38 9.62
N PRO A 143 2.68 -8.29 9.01
CA PRO A 143 1.43 -8.43 9.72
C PRO A 143 1.26 -9.80 10.39
N SER A 144 1.71 -10.87 9.74
CA SER A 144 1.61 -12.23 10.26
C SER A 144 2.65 -13.15 9.62
N ILE A 145 2.83 -14.34 10.18
CA ILE A 145 3.70 -15.38 9.60
C ILE A 145 3.25 -15.79 8.18
N LYS A 146 1.96 -15.75 7.89
CA LYS A 146 1.43 -16.05 6.55
C LYS A 146 1.84 -15.01 5.50
N SER A 147 2.11 -13.77 5.91
CA SER A 147 2.59 -12.72 5.03
C SER A 147 4.02 -12.98 4.53
N LYS A 148 4.75 -13.87 5.21
CA LYS A 148 6.14 -14.21 4.86
C LYS A 148 6.27 -15.05 3.58
N THR A 149 5.18 -15.69 3.12
CA THR A 149 5.22 -16.61 1.96
C THR A 149 5.87 -16.00 0.71
N LEU A 150 5.60 -14.71 0.45
CA LEU A 150 6.22 -14.01 -0.69
C LEU A 150 7.73 -13.89 -0.54
N PHE A 151 8.21 -13.66 0.68
CA PHE A 151 9.64 -13.52 0.97
C PHE A 151 10.36 -14.85 0.90
N ASP A 152 9.69 -15.94 1.26
CA ASP A 152 10.25 -17.30 1.17
C ASP A 152 10.52 -17.73 -0.29
N GLU A 153 9.78 -17.15 -1.26
CA GLU A 153 9.97 -17.40 -2.69
C GLU A 153 11.16 -16.62 -3.30
N LEU A 154 11.83 -15.74 -2.55
CA LEU A 154 12.86 -14.84 -3.11
C LEU A 154 14.28 -15.46 -3.16
N ASP A 155 14.46 -16.69 -2.70
CA ASP A 155 15.78 -17.33 -2.66
C ASP A 155 16.84 -16.44 -1.98
N ILE A 156 16.51 -15.95 -0.78
CA ILE A 156 17.40 -15.18 0.09
C ILE A 156 17.72 -16.03 1.31
N ASP A 157 18.99 -16.22 1.61
CA ASP A 157 19.42 -16.73 2.91
C ASP A 157 19.38 -15.57 3.94
N TYR A 158 18.22 -15.40 4.55
CA TYR A 158 17.99 -14.33 5.51
C TYR A 158 18.90 -14.41 6.75
N THR A 159 19.34 -15.60 7.12
CA THR A 159 20.25 -15.79 8.26
C THR A 159 21.64 -15.28 7.90
N LYS A 160 22.16 -15.65 6.73
CA LYS A 160 23.44 -15.15 6.22
C LYS A 160 23.45 -13.65 6.04
N GLU A 161 22.35 -13.07 5.56
CA GLU A 161 22.20 -11.64 5.39
C GLU A 161 21.86 -10.89 6.71
N ASN A 162 21.77 -11.60 7.84
CA ASN A 162 21.42 -11.03 9.16
C ASN A 162 20.05 -10.29 9.19
N ILE A 163 19.10 -10.72 8.38
CA ILE A 163 17.76 -10.11 8.30
C ILE A 163 16.82 -10.84 9.27
N LYS A 164 16.17 -10.07 10.15
CA LYS A 164 15.21 -10.59 11.11
C LYS A 164 13.78 -10.27 10.69
N PHE A 165 12.92 -11.29 10.78
CA PHE A 165 11.47 -11.10 10.62
C PHE A 165 10.81 -10.96 11.97
N GLU A 166 9.92 -9.97 12.10
CA GLU A 166 9.07 -9.76 13.27
C GLU A 166 7.61 -9.66 12.85
N PHE A 167 6.72 -10.31 13.62
CA PHE A 167 5.30 -10.34 13.32
C PHE A 167 4.56 -9.42 14.26
N ILE A 168 4.11 -8.28 13.75
CA ILE A 168 3.62 -7.13 14.54
C ILE A 168 2.11 -6.91 14.48
N GLY A 169 1.37 -7.78 13.78
CA GLY A 169 -0.05 -7.54 13.50
C GLY A 169 -0.27 -6.56 12.34
N TYR A 170 -1.54 -6.35 11.99
CA TYR A 170 -1.91 -5.47 10.89
C TYR A 170 -2.36 -4.10 11.40
N TYR A 171 -1.45 -3.15 11.40
CA TYR A 171 -1.65 -1.82 11.97
C TYR A 171 -2.87 -1.05 11.44
N LYS A 172 -3.30 -1.32 10.18
CA LYS A 172 -4.50 -0.68 9.63
C LYS A 172 -5.77 -1.08 10.38
N LEU A 173 -5.81 -2.29 10.98
CA LEU A 173 -6.95 -2.69 11.82
C LEU A 173 -7.03 -1.81 13.08
N ASP A 174 -5.90 -1.52 13.70
CA ASP A 174 -5.86 -0.69 14.91
C ASP A 174 -6.25 0.76 14.61
N LEU A 175 -5.79 1.30 13.47
CA LEU A 175 -6.14 2.66 13.03
C LEU A 175 -7.66 2.86 12.87
N PHE A 176 -8.35 1.82 12.46
CA PHE A 176 -9.77 1.92 12.13
C PHE A 176 -10.69 1.24 13.13
N LYS A 177 -10.15 0.57 14.17
CA LYS A 177 -10.92 -0.13 15.20
C LYS A 177 -12.03 0.75 15.80
N ASN A 178 -11.69 1.97 16.19
CA ASN A 178 -12.64 2.92 16.80
C ASN A 178 -13.54 3.66 15.78
N LYS A 179 -13.31 3.47 14.48
CA LYS A 179 -14.08 4.09 13.40
C LYS A 179 -15.08 3.12 12.75
N ARG A 180 -15.12 1.86 13.21
CA ARG A 180 -16.12 0.90 12.79
C ARG A 180 -17.48 1.33 13.34
N ASN A 181 -18.42 1.62 12.46
CA ASN A 181 -19.79 1.82 12.87
C ASN A 181 -20.35 0.49 13.36
N SER A 182 -20.81 0.45 14.61
CA SER A 182 -21.44 -0.72 15.25
C SER A 182 -22.73 -1.16 14.55
N LYS A 183 -23.37 -0.26 13.78
CA LYS A 183 -24.56 -0.59 12.98
C LYS A 183 -24.13 -0.85 11.54
N LYS A 184 -24.16 -2.12 11.11
CA LYS A 184 -23.99 -2.53 9.70
C LYS A 184 -25.13 -1.92 8.88
N LYS A 185 -24.91 -0.76 8.28
CA LYS A 185 -25.87 -0.13 7.38
C LYS A 185 -25.91 -0.95 6.09
N ILE A 186 -27.08 -1.43 5.70
CA ILE A 186 -27.28 -2.06 4.40
C ILE A 186 -26.93 -1.03 3.33
N SER A 187 -25.98 -1.35 2.46
CA SER A 187 -25.52 -0.47 1.41
C SER A 187 -25.77 -1.11 0.05
N ASN A 188 -26.22 -0.31 -0.90
CA ASN A 188 -26.37 -0.73 -2.30
C ASN A 188 -25.15 -0.32 -3.16
N LYS A 189 -23.98 -0.15 -2.56
CA LYS A 189 -22.76 0.30 -3.25
C LYS A 189 -21.74 -0.83 -3.35
N ILE A 190 -21.25 -1.07 -4.56
CA ILE A 190 -20.15 -2.01 -4.83
C ILE A 190 -18.91 -1.19 -5.13
N VAL A 191 -17.78 -1.55 -4.54
CA VAL A 191 -16.47 -0.96 -4.86
C VAL A 191 -15.73 -1.88 -5.82
N ILE A 192 -15.27 -1.34 -6.95
CA ILE A 192 -14.36 -2.02 -7.88
C ILE A 192 -12.96 -1.44 -7.62
N ALA A 193 -12.05 -2.26 -7.12
CA ALA A 193 -10.70 -1.85 -6.74
C ALA A 193 -9.65 -2.70 -7.46
N PRO A 194 -9.28 -2.33 -8.69
CA PRO A 194 -8.26 -3.05 -9.45
C PRO A 194 -6.85 -2.78 -8.90
N THR A 195 -5.97 -3.75 -9.11
CA THR A 195 -4.53 -3.58 -8.85
C THR A 195 -3.91 -2.51 -9.76
N ASN A 196 -2.64 -2.16 -9.49
CA ASN A 196 -1.92 -1.19 -10.31
C ASN A 196 -1.83 -1.66 -11.76
N LEU A 197 -2.20 -0.77 -12.68
CA LEU A 197 -2.23 -1.00 -14.13
C LEU A 197 -0.91 -1.50 -14.72
N LEU A 198 0.22 -1.02 -14.19
CA LEU A 198 1.55 -1.33 -14.70
C LEU A 198 2.12 -2.62 -14.11
N SER A 199 1.62 -3.09 -12.96
CA SER A 199 2.17 -4.25 -12.29
C SER A 199 1.76 -5.57 -12.96
N PHE A 200 0.50 -5.68 -13.40
CA PHE A 200 -0.08 -6.91 -13.94
C PHE A 200 -1.07 -6.64 -15.08
N PRO A 201 -0.62 -6.11 -16.23
CA PRO A 201 -1.54 -5.68 -17.30
C PRO A 201 -2.42 -6.82 -17.81
N ASP A 202 -1.90 -8.05 -17.88
CA ASP A 202 -2.63 -9.21 -18.40
C ASP A 202 -3.60 -9.85 -17.40
N MET A 203 -3.44 -9.59 -16.12
CA MET A 203 -4.23 -10.20 -15.05
C MET A 203 -5.04 -9.16 -14.27
N SER A 204 -5.04 -7.91 -14.71
CA SER A 204 -5.77 -6.83 -14.08
C SER A 204 -7.23 -6.77 -14.53
N LEU A 205 -8.13 -6.41 -13.62
CA LEU A 205 -9.53 -6.06 -13.91
C LEU A 205 -9.68 -5.02 -15.00
N TYR A 206 -8.69 -4.18 -15.23
CA TYR A 206 -8.77 -3.16 -16.28
C TYR A 206 -8.97 -3.73 -17.69
N LYS A 207 -8.68 -5.01 -17.91
CA LYS A 207 -8.92 -5.69 -19.18
C LYS A 207 -10.43 -5.84 -19.47
N ASP A 208 -11.21 -6.18 -18.44
CA ASP A 208 -12.65 -6.40 -18.54
C ASP A 208 -13.49 -5.31 -17.84
N ILE A 209 -12.87 -4.21 -17.43
CA ILE A 209 -13.48 -3.20 -16.56
C ILE A 209 -14.81 -2.65 -17.10
N TYR A 210 -14.87 -2.38 -18.40
CA TYR A 210 -16.10 -1.90 -19.04
C TYR A 210 -17.22 -2.94 -19.01
N LYS A 211 -16.90 -4.20 -19.33
CA LYS A 211 -17.86 -5.30 -19.27
C LYS A 211 -18.41 -5.52 -17.87
N ILE A 212 -17.53 -5.43 -16.86
CA ILE A 212 -17.91 -5.57 -15.45
C ILE A 212 -18.86 -4.44 -15.05
N ILE A 213 -18.48 -3.19 -15.31
CA ILE A 213 -19.33 -2.03 -14.96
C ILE A 213 -20.66 -2.08 -15.69
N ASP A 214 -20.64 -2.29 -17.02
CA ASP A 214 -21.86 -2.36 -17.85
C ASP A 214 -22.79 -3.48 -17.36
N SER A 215 -22.24 -4.67 -17.03
CA SER A 215 -23.03 -5.79 -16.50
C SER A 215 -23.68 -5.48 -15.14
N ILE A 216 -22.95 -4.88 -14.21
CA ILE A 216 -23.50 -4.51 -12.91
C ILE A 216 -24.62 -3.47 -13.08
N LEU A 217 -24.36 -2.42 -13.87
CA LEU A 217 -25.34 -1.36 -14.11
C LEU A 217 -26.59 -1.86 -14.86
N LYS A 218 -26.45 -2.89 -15.71
CA LYS A 218 -27.56 -3.46 -16.48
C LYS A 218 -28.39 -4.47 -15.67
N TYR A 219 -27.72 -5.36 -14.92
CA TYR A 219 -28.37 -6.52 -14.34
C TYR A 219 -28.55 -6.44 -12.81
N SER A 220 -28.28 -5.30 -12.21
CA SER A 220 -28.48 -5.07 -10.78
C SER A 220 -28.84 -3.60 -10.48
N ASN A 221 -29.31 -3.34 -9.26
CA ASN A 221 -29.62 -1.98 -8.77
C ASN A 221 -28.46 -1.34 -7.98
N PHE A 222 -27.28 -1.93 -8.02
CA PHE A 222 -26.15 -1.40 -7.28
C PHE A 222 -25.59 -0.12 -7.88
N LYS A 223 -25.06 0.74 -6.99
CA LYS A 223 -24.19 1.86 -7.35
C LYS A 223 -22.76 1.34 -7.42
N VAL A 224 -22.06 1.68 -8.48
CA VAL A 224 -20.67 1.26 -8.73
C VAL A 224 -19.72 2.37 -8.36
N ILE A 225 -18.77 2.08 -7.48
CA ILE A 225 -17.68 2.98 -7.13
C ILE A 225 -16.38 2.39 -7.69
N LEU A 226 -15.82 3.01 -8.72
CA LEU A 226 -14.48 2.67 -9.19
C LEU A 226 -13.46 3.36 -8.30
N ARG A 227 -12.64 2.57 -7.60
CA ARG A 227 -11.51 3.05 -6.83
C ARG A 227 -10.20 2.51 -7.41
N PRO A 228 -9.54 3.28 -8.29
CA PRO A 228 -8.25 2.88 -8.86
C PRO A 228 -7.16 2.79 -7.79
N HIS A 229 -6.10 2.06 -8.08
CA HIS A 229 -4.88 2.14 -7.28
C HIS A 229 -4.35 3.59 -7.28
N PRO A 230 -3.82 4.11 -6.15
CA PRO A 230 -3.37 5.52 -6.05
C PRO A 230 -2.41 5.97 -7.16
N ALA A 231 -1.51 5.08 -7.61
CA ALA A 231 -0.60 5.35 -8.71
C ALA A 231 -1.32 5.60 -10.06
N ASN A 232 -2.58 5.15 -10.19
CA ASN A 232 -3.35 5.26 -11.43
C ASN A 232 -4.39 6.38 -11.44
N PHE A 233 -4.56 7.15 -10.35
CA PHE A 233 -5.59 8.20 -10.27
C PHE A 233 -5.57 9.19 -11.45
N LYS A 234 -4.38 9.50 -11.98
CA LYS A 234 -4.19 10.43 -13.09
C LYS A 234 -3.97 9.76 -14.45
N SER A 235 -4.09 8.42 -14.54
CA SER A 235 -3.84 7.69 -15.77
C SER A 235 -4.91 7.98 -16.83
N SER A 236 -4.52 7.94 -18.11
CA SER A 236 -5.45 8.09 -19.26
C SER A 236 -6.56 7.05 -19.21
N LYS A 237 -6.24 5.79 -18.87
CA LYS A 237 -7.22 4.71 -18.76
C LYS A 237 -8.32 5.03 -17.75
N VAL A 238 -7.97 5.52 -16.55
CA VAL A 238 -8.95 5.89 -15.52
C VAL A 238 -9.80 7.08 -15.97
N LYS A 239 -9.19 8.07 -16.62
CA LYS A 239 -9.92 9.22 -17.18
C LYS A 239 -10.93 8.79 -18.26
N LEU A 240 -10.56 7.88 -19.14
CA LEU A 240 -11.46 7.33 -20.18
C LEU A 240 -12.65 6.60 -19.56
N ILE A 241 -12.43 5.77 -18.53
CA ILE A 241 -13.51 5.10 -17.81
C ILE A 241 -14.45 6.13 -17.18
N ALA A 242 -13.89 7.09 -16.43
CA ALA A 242 -14.68 8.13 -15.78
C ALA A 242 -15.53 8.93 -16.80
N ASN A 243 -14.96 9.28 -17.95
CA ASN A 243 -15.66 10.01 -19.01
C ASN A 243 -16.80 9.19 -19.62
N LYS A 244 -16.59 7.87 -19.84
CA LYS A 244 -17.65 6.99 -20.40
C LYS A 244 -18.88 6.98 -19.50
N TYR A 245 -18.70 6.93 -18.18
CA TYR A 245 -19.82 6.79 -17.24
C TYR A 245 -20.22 8.09 -16.52
N LYS A 246 -19.65 9.24 -16.88
CA LYS A 246 -19.90 10.52 -16.18
C LYS A 246 -21.37 10.94 -16.08
N LYS A 247 -22.22 10.51 -17.02
CA LYS A 247 -23.68 10.80 -17.04
C LYS A 247 -24.52 9.74 -16.33
N ASN A 248 -23.92 8.66 -15.84
CA ASN A 248 -24.64 7.60 -15.15
C ASN A 248 -24.69 7.88 -13.65
N GLU A 249 -25.86 8.14 -13.10
CA GLU A 249 -26.08 8.49 -11.68
C GLU A 249 -25.70 7.36 -10.70
N ARG A 250 -25.52 6.15 -11.20
CA ARG A 250 -25.10 5.00 -10.39
C ARG A 250 -23.61 4.70 -10.46
N PHE A 251 -22.82 5.50 -11.22
CA PHE A 251 -21.37 5.35 -11.32
C PHE A 251 -20.64 6.49 -10.62
N PHE A 252 -19.63 6.15 -9.83
CA PHE A 252 -18.79 7.13 -9.11
C PHE A 252 -17.31 6.75 -9.24
N LEU A 253 -16.45 7.74 -9.50
CA LEU A 253 -15.00 7.59 -9.41
C LEU A 253 -14.55 8.08 -8.02
N ASP A 254 -13.88 7.22 -7.25
CA ASP A 254 -13.28 7.59 -5.98
C ASP A 254 -11.75 7.68 -6.08
N THR A 255 -11.23 8.88 -5.87
CA THR A 255 -9.80 9.19 -5.77
C THR A 255 -9.45 9.80 -4.42
N SER A 256 -10.32 9.63 -3.43
CA SER A 256 -10.12 10.18 -2.09
C SER A 256 -8.92 9.54 -1.38
N LYS A 257 -8.26 10.30 -0.51
CA LYS A 257 -7.16 9.77 0.32
C LYS A 257 -7.66 8.79 1.38
N ASN A 258 -8.90 8.93 1.83
CA ASN A 258 -9.49 8.10 2.87
C ASN A 258 -10.40 7.03 2.27
N TYR A 259 -9.83 5.86 1.99
CA TYR A 259 -10.57 4.71 1.45
C TYR A 259 -11.53 4.07 2.47
N PHE A 260 -11.28 4.22 3.77
CA PHE A 260 -12.07 3.56 4.81
C PHE A 260 -13.55 3.96 4.77
N LYS A 261 -13.84 5.26 4.56
CA LYS A 261 -15.23 5.74 4.43
C LYS A 261 -15.98 5.05 3.30
N ILE A 262 -15.31 4.86 2.16
CA ILE A 262 -15.91 4.18 0.99
C ILE A 262 -16.11 2.70 1.27
N TYR A 263 -15.10 2.03 1.84
CA TYR A 263 -15.19 0.61 2.19
C TYR A 263 -16.28 0.33 3.22
N ASN A 264 -16.36 1.14 4.27
CA ASN A 264 -17.38 0.98 5.31
C ASN A 264 -18.79 1.19 4.78
N ASN A 265 -18.98 2.04 3.76
CA ASN A 265 -20.25 2.36 3.13
C ASN A 265 -20.54 1.56 1.85
N SER A 266 -19.89 0.44 1.61
CA SER A 266 -20.16 -0.48 0.51
C SER A 266 -20.69 -1.82 1.02
N CYS A 267 -21.34 -2.63 0.18
CA CYS A 267 -21.78 -3.98 0.52
C CYS A 267 -20.73 -5.05 0.22
N CYS A 268 -20.00 -4.89 -0.88
CA CYS A 268 -18.88 -5.76 -1.25
C CYS A 268 -17.81 -5.03 -2.03
N LEU A 269 -16.67 -5.69 -2.21
CA LEU A 269 -15.57 -5.24 -3.04
C LEU A 269 -15.33 -6.25 -4.16
N ILE A 270 -15.19 -5.77 -5.40
CA ILE A 270 -14.71 -6.56 -6.54
C ILE A 270 -13.25 -6.18 -6.78
N SER A 271 -12.38 -7.16 -6.78
CA SER A 271 -10.93 -6.95 -6.97
C SER A 271 -10.31 -8.06 -7.81
N ASP A 272 -9.05 -7.90 -8.12
CA ASP A 272 -8.22 -8.87 -8.84
C ASP A 272 -7.08 -9.40 -7.97
N LEU A 273 -5.86 -8.86 -8.16
CA LEU A 273 -4.64 -9.22 -7.43
C LEU A 273 -4.28 -8.23 -6.32
N SER A 274 -5.14 -7.27 -6.03
CA SER A 274 -4.79 -6.19 -5.11
C SER A 274 -4.85 -6.65 -3.65
N GLY A 275 -3.79 -6.33 -2.86
CA GLY A 275 -3.77 -6.53 -1.41
C GLY A 275 -4.90 -5.81 -0.66
N THR A 276 -5.48 -4.78 -1.28
CA THR A 276 -6.64 -4.05 -0.73
C THR A 276 -7.87 -4.95 -0.49
N ALA A 277 -7.97 -6.09 -1.18
CA ALA A 277 -9.05 -7.07 -0.98
C ALA A 277 -9.05 -7.59 0.47
N TYR A 278 -7.89 -7.97 0.98
CA TYR A 278 -7.74 -8.41 2.38
C TYR A 278 -7.95 -7.25 3.37
N THR A 279 -7.42 -6.08 3.05
CA THR A 279 -7.67 -4.87 3.84
C THR A 279 -9.17 -4.58 3.96
N TYR A 280 -9.91 -4.66 2.84
CA TYR A 280 -11.36 -4.46 2.82
C TYR A 280 -12.09 -5.44 3.72
N SER A 281 -11.87 -6.74 3.53
CA SER A 281 -12.56 -7.78 4.31
C SER A 281 -12.27 -7.67 5.79
N LEU A 282 -11.00 -7.51 6.17
CA LEU A 282 -10.61 -7.42 7.58
C LEU A 282 -11.11 -6.14 8.27
N LEU A 283 -11.19 -5.01 7.55
CA LEU A 283 -11.68 -3.76 8.11
C LEU A 283 -13.20 -3.70 8.21
N THR A 284 -13.91 -4.33 7.28
CA THR A 284 -15.37 -4.17 7.15
C THR A 284 -16.17 -5.42 7.51
N GLU A 285 -15.52 -6.57 7.61
CA GLU A 285 -16.16 -7.89 7.76
C GLU A 285 -17.16 -8.23 6.64
N LYS A 286 -16.89 -7.71 5.43
CA LYS A 286 -17.72 -7.90 4.24
C LYS A 286 -16.99 -8.72 3.20
N LEU A 287 -17.78 -9.36 2.33
CA LEU A 287 -17.28 -10.26 1.30
C LEU A 287 -16.53 -9.51 0.19
N VAL A 288 -15.54 -10.21 -0.36
CA VAL A 288 -14.80 -9.81 -1.56
C VAL A 288 -15.19 -10.74 -2.70
N VAL A 289 -15.31 -10.19 -3.90
CA VAL A 289 -15.41 -10.96 -5.13
C VAL A 289 -14.12 -10.78 -5.92
N PHE A 290 -13.32 -11.84 -6.02
CA PHE A 290 -12.11 -11.86 -6.82
C PHE A 290 -12.49 -12.23 -8.26
N TYR A 291 -12.47 -11.24 -9.16
CA TYR A 291 -12.65 -11.50 -10.58
C TYR A 291 -11.33 -11.96 -11.20
N SER A 292 -11.25 -13.26 -11.51
CA SER A 292 -10.01 -13.92 -11.93
C SER A 292 -10.24 -14.79 -13.18
N ASN A 293 -10.14 -14.19 -14.35
CA ASN A 293 -10.17 -14.90 -15.65
C ASN A 293 -8.80 -15.51 -16.02
N TYR A 294 -7.83 -15.47 -15.10
CA TYR A 294 -6.43 -15.84 -15.30
C TYR A 294 -5.95 -16.99 -14.40
N GLU A 295 -6.85 -17.77 -13.81
CA GLU A 295 -6.50 -18.87 -12.87
C GLU A 295 -5.54 -19.90 -13.50
N LYS A 296 -5.66 -20.21 -14.81
CA LYS A 296 -4.72 -21.10 -15.50
C LYS A 296 -3.31 -20.51 -15.50
N LYS A 297 -3.17 -19.20 -15.73
CA LYS A 297 -1.89 -18.49 -15.71
C LYS A 297 -1.27 -18.46 -14.33
N LEU A 298 -2.08 -18.29 -13.28
CA LEU A 298 -1.61 -18.34 -11.89
C LEU A 298 -1.03 -19.71 -11.53
N ARG A 299 -1.67 -20.79 -12.01
CA ARG A 299 -1.18 -22.17 -11.80
C ARG A 299 0.14 -22.40 -12.54
N ALA A 300 0.23 -21.96 -13.80
CA ALA A 300 1.46 -22.07 -14.60
C ALA A 300 2.64 -21.31 -13.96
N LEU A 301 2.40 -20.22 -13.24
CA LEU A 301 3.40 -19.44 -12.52
C LEU A 301 3.63 -19.93 -11.07
N ASN A 302 2.99 -21.01 -10.64
CA ASN A 302 3.00 -21.52 -9.27
C ASN A 302 2.48 -20.53 -8.19
N TYR A 303 1.85 -19.42 -8.55
CA TYR A 303 1.34 -18.43 -7.62
C TYR A 303 0.21 -18.95 -6.74
N HIS A 304 -0.54 -19.97 -7.19
CA HIS A 304 -1.56 -20.64 -6.39
C HIS A 304 -1.04 -21.19 -5.05
N LYS A 305 0.28 -21.37 -4.90
CA LYS A 305 0.94 -21.82 -3.67
C LYS A 305 1.07 -20.70 -2.63
N LEU A 306 1.04 -19.45 -3.04
CA LEU A 306 1.14 -18.29 -2.13
C LEU A 306 -0.14 -18.16 -1.27
N ASN A 307 0.04 -17.79 -0.02
CA ASN A 307 -1.08 -17.61 0.91
C ASN A 307 -2.09 -16.56 0.43
N TYR A 308 -1.66 -15.56 -0.33
CA TYR A 308 -2.57 -14.63 -1.00
C TYR A 308 -3.67 -15.36 -1.78
N PHE A 309 -3.31 -16.36 -2.59
CA PHE A 309 -4.29 -17.08 -3.42
C PHE A 309 -5.05 -18.17 -2.65
N LYS A 310 -4.37 -18.85 -1.71
CA LYS A 310 -5.00 -19.89 -0.87
C LYS A 310 -6.10 -19.32 0.03
N ASP A 311 -5.92 -18.11 0.52
CA ASP A 311 -6.82 -17.52 1.51
C ASP A 311 -7.96 -16.67 0.88
N ARG A 312 -8.02 -16.53 -0.47
CA ARG A 312 -9.09 -15.77 -1.14
C ARG A 312 -10.49 -16.26 -0.78
N GLU A 313 -10.69 -17.58 -0.78
CA GLU A 313 -12.00 -18.18 -0.49
C GLU A 313 -12.42 -18.05 0.97
N LYS A 314 -11.49 -17.73 1.87
CA LYS A 314 -11.80 -17.45 3.29
C LYS A 314 -12.46 -16.09 3.50
N ILE A 315 -12.32 -15.17 2.53
CA ILE A 315 -12.85 -13.82 2.63
C ILE A 315 -13.83 -13.45 1.52
N GLY A 316 -14.13 -14.39 0.60
CA GLY A 316 -15.06 -14.13 -0.48
C GLY A 316 -15.10 -15.20 -1.56
N TYR A 317 -15.45 -14.80 -2.74
CA TYR A 317 -15.65 -15.68 -3.89
C TYR A 317 -14.62 -15.41 -4.99
N VAL A 318 -14.13 -16.48 -5.63
CA VAL A 318 -13.31 -16.39 -6.84
C VAL A 318 -14.17 -16.69 -8.05
N VAL A 319 -14.34 -15.72 -8.95
CA VAL A 319 -15.18 -15.85 -10.14
C VAL A 319 -14.35 -15.63 -11.42
N SER A 320 -14.56 -16.50 -12.41
CA SER A 320 -13.79 -16.49 -13.65
C SER A 320 -14.48 -15.78 -14.82
N ASN A 321 -15.77 -15.46 -14.68
CA ASN A 321 -16.55 -14.83 -15.75
C ASN A 321 -17.70 -13.96 -15.21
N LEU A 322 -18.26 -13.14 -16.10
CA LEU A 322 -19.31 -12.18 -15.79
C LEU A 322 -20.63 -12.82 -15.32
N LYS A 323 -20.99 -13.97 -15.89
CA LYS A 323 -22.23 -14.67 -15.52
C LYS A 323 -22.22 -15.05 -14.04
N TYR A 324 -21.10 -15.63 -13.55
CA TYR A 324 -20.94 -15.97 -12.15
C TYR A 324 -20.84 -14.72 -11.27
N LEU A 325 -20.16 -13.67 -11.74
CA LEU A 325 -20.09 -12.41 -11.02
C LEU A 325 -21.49 -11.86 -10.72
N ILE A 326 -22.35 -11.75 -11.75
CA ILE A 326 -23.72 -11.23 -11.59
C ILE A 326 -24.57 -12.15 -10.71
N LYS A 327 -24.42 -13.49 -10.84
CA LYS A 327 -25.13 -14.44 -10.00
C LYS A 327 -24.82 -14.28 -8.49
N ILE A 328 -23.57 -13.91 -8.14
CA ILE A 328 -23.17 -13.70 -6.75
C ILE A 328 -23.68 -12.35 -6.22
N LEU A 329 -23.83 -11.36 -7.09
CA LEU A 329 -24.26 -10.02 -6.69
C LEU A 329 -25.77 -9.91 -6.48
N ASN A 330 -26.56 -10.74 -7.14
CA ASN A 330 -28.04 -10.84 -7.00
C ASN A 330 -28.42 -11.88 -5.97
#